data_192df567a16437bd584702146524467e
#
_entry.id   192df567a16437bd584702146524467e
#
_cell.length_a   1.000
_cell.length_b   1.000
_cell.length_c   1.000
_cell.angle_alpha   90.00
_cell.angle_beta   90.00
_cell.angle_gamma   90.00
#
_symmetry.space_group_name_H-M   'P 1'
#
loop_
_entity.id
_entity.type
_entity.pdbx_description
1 polymer ?
#
loop_
_entity_poly.entity_id
_entity_poly.type
_entity_poly.pdbx_seq_one_letter_code
_entity_poly.pdbx_strand_id
1 'polypeptide(L)'
;ISCSLVGSEMCIRDSLEKLGIQCRVFSPVQPFVSTHYNYRDHRKILVIDGKVGFTGGVNLADEYINHIEKYGRWKDAAVMLEGEGVRSMTALFLQMWSVLQEPEFEQFLRPEVPAARAEGFVVPYGDCPLDGERVGEMVYIDLLNRARKYVHIITPYLILDGELETALRFAAERGVDVHLILPGVPDKQFAYALAKTHYKALLSSGVKISEWTPGFTHAKLVVMDGVEAVVGTINLDYRSLYHHFENAVWMRRVGSIRDMETDFQDTLARCRTVEATLQSVWQGKKLLRLMGLLLKVIAPLM
;
A
#
# COMPACT_ATOMS: atom_id res chain seq x y z
N ILE A 1 -7.54 -3.29 13.21
CA ILE A 1 -8.38 -3.74 14.34
C ILE A 1 -7.52 -4.66 15.18
N SER A 2 -6.93 -4.12 16.23
CA SER A 2 -6.43 -4.93 17.32
C SER A 2 -7.65 -5.31 18.14
N CYS A 3 -8.21 -6.43 17.84
CA CYS A 3 -9.24 -7.04 18.67
C CYS A 3 -8.65 -8.20 19.44
N SER A 4 -9.16 -8.46 20.56
CA SER A 4 -9.27 -9.82 21.13
C SER A 4 -10.27 -10.57 20.22
N LEU A 5 -9.77 -11.06 19.12
CA LEU A 5 -10.33 -10.94 17.77
C LEU A 5 -11.15 -12.14 17.34
N VAL A 6 -11.04 -13.27 18.03
CA VAL A 6 -11.79 -14.47 17.61
C VAL A 6 -13.30 -14.28 17.80
N GLY A 7 -13.71 -13.48 18.78
CA GLY A 7 -15.14 -13.26 19.06
C GLY A 7 -15.79 -12.21 18.12
N SER A 8 -15.08 -11.14 17.77
CA SER A 8 -15.67 -10.05 16.97
C SER A 8 -15.75 -10.38 15.47
N GLU A 9 -14.80 -11.12 14.92
CA GLU A 9 -14.84 -11.58 13.53
C GLU A 9 -16.05 -12.51 13.30
N MET A 10 -16.31 -13.42 14.23
CA MET A 10 -17.49 -14.27 14.17
C MET A 10 -18.78 -13.45 14.21
N CYS A 11 -18.88 -12.43 15.06
CA CYS A 11 -20.08 -11.59 15.16
C CYS A 11 -20.33 -10.78 13.88
N ILE A 12 -19.28 -10.26 13.22
CA ILE A 12 -19.40 -9.52 11.95
C ILE A 12 -19.89 -10.47 10.85
N ARG A 13 -19.25 -11.62 10.71
CA ARG A 13 -19.66 -12.63 9.73
C ARG A 13 -21.11 -13.06 9.91
N ASP A 14 -21.48 -13.44 11.14
CA ASP A 14 -22.84 -13.89 11.46
C ASP A 14 -23.89 -12.81 11.18
N SER A 15 -23.52 -11.53 11.37
CA SER A 15 -24.38 -10.40 11.05
C SER A 15 -24.58 -10.21 9.56
N LEU A 16 -23.51 -10.35 8.77
CA LEU A 16 -23.57 -10.25 7.30
C LEU A 16 -24.35 -11.45 6.70
N GLU A 17 -24.12 -12.66 7.20
CA GLU A 17 -24.83 -13.87 6.75
C GLU A 17 -26.35 -13.78 7.02
N LYS A 18 -26.77 -13.19 8.15
CA LYS A 18 -28.18 -12.90 8.44
C LYS A 18 -28.83 -11.93 7.44
N LEU A 19 -28.01 -11.09 6.79
CA LEU A 19 -28.46 -10.20 5.73
C LEU A 19 -28.41 -10.86 4.33
N GLY A 20 -28.11 -12.16 4.26
CA GLY A 20 -28.00 -12.90 2.99
C GLY A 20 -26.67 -12.68 2.26
N ILE A 21 -25.68 -12.07 2.91
CA ILE A 21 -24.37 -11.82 2.33
C ILE A 21 -23.48 -13.05 2.57
N GLN A 22 -22.93 -13.62 1.51
CA GLN A 22 -21.98 -14.72 1.63
C GLN A 22 -20.65 -14.23 2.15
N CYS A 23 -20.11 -14.87 3.18
CA CYS A 23 -18.85 -14.52 3.81
C CYS A 23 -17.88 -15.71 3.84
N ARG A 24 -16.60 -15.44 3.59
CA ARG A 24 -15.53 -16.43 3.74
C ARG A 24 -14.35 -15.81 4.50
N VAL A 25 -13.75 -16.59 5.38
CA VAL A 25 -12.58 -16.18 6.15
C VAL A 25 -11.34 -16.85 5.55
N PHE A 26 -10.38 -16.03 5.13
CA PHE A 26 -9.09 -16.50 4.65
C PHE A 26 -8.07 -16.52 5.78
N SER A 27 -7.35 -17.62 5.94
CA SER A 27 -6.24 -17.79 6.89
C SER A 27 -6.54 -17.24 8.29
N PRO A 28 -7.48 -17.84 9.06
CA PRO A 28 -7.82 -17.37 10.40
C PRO A 28 -6.58 -17.35 11.30
N VAL A 29 -6.51 -16.35 12.19
CA VAL A 29 -5.37 -16.18 13.11
C VAL A 29 -5.28 -17.37 14.06
N GLN A 30 -4.16 -18.09 14.02
CA GLN A 30 -3.82 -19.12 15.00
C GLN A 30 -2.74 -18.60 15.94
N PRO A 31 -2.79 -18.88 17.26
CA PRO A 31 -1.89 -18.29 18.26
C PRO A 31 -0.48 -18.88 18.29
N PHE A 32 -0.04 -19.60 17.25
CA PHE A 32 1.29 -20.21 17.18
C PHE A 32 2.23 -19.45 16.25
N VAL A 33 3.49 -19.33 16.69
CA VAL A 33 4.54 -18.64 15.92
C VAL A 33 5.04 -19.55 14.79
N SER A 34 4.61 -19.28 13.57
CA SER A 34 5.12 -19.91 12.35
C SER A 34 5.24 -18.88 11.24
N THR A 35 6.26 -19.00 10.41
CA THR A 35 6.45 -18.12 9.23
C THR A 35 5.29 -18.23 8.24
N HIS A 36 4.63 -19.40 8.14
CA HIS A 36 3.44 -19.62 7.31
C HIS A 36 2.22 -18.82 7.78
N TYR A 37 2.16 -18.37 9.04
CA TYR A 37 1.07 -17.55 9.57
C TYR A 37 1.16 -16.07 9.21
N ASN A 38 2.20 -15.65 8.50
CA ASN A 38 2.36 -14.28 8.03
C ASN A 38 1.66 -14.01 6.70
N TYR A 39 1.25 -15.03 5.96
CA TYR A 39 0.50 -14.88 4.72
C TYR A 39 -0.92 -14.37 4.99
N ARG A 40 -1.19 -13.12 4.60
CA ARG A 40 -2.48 -12.45 4.80
C ARG A 40 -2.99 -11.92 3.47
N ASP A 41 -4.31 -11.95 3.31
CA ASP A 41 -4.94 -11.19 2.24
C ASP A 41 -5.06 -9.72 2.68
N HIS A 42 -4.21 -8.87 2.11
CA HIS A 42 -4.18 -7.43 2.38
C HIS A 42 -4.84 -6.62 1.26
N ARG A 43 -5.40 -7.29 0.25
CA ARG A 43 -6.08 -6.63 -0.86
C ARG A 43 -7.39 -5.99 -0.39
N LYS A 44 -7.72 -4.85 -1.00
CA LYS A 44 -8.99 -4.16 -0.83
C LYS A 44 -9.61 -4.05 -2.21
N ILE A 45 -10.49 -4.98 -2.52
CA ILE A 45 -11.13 -5.08 -3.83
C ILE A 45 -12.64 -5.02 -3.63
N LEU A 46 -13.29 -4.06 -4.29
CA LEU A 46 -14.73 -4.00 -4.44
C LEU A 46 -15.05 -4.05 -5.94
N VAL A 47 -15.81 -5.03 -6.36
CA VAL A 47 -16.29 -5.15 -7.75
C VAL A 47 -17.81 -5.13 -7.76
N ILE A 48 -18.39 -4.31 -8.61
CA ILE A 48 -19.84 -4.19 -8.80
C ILE A 48 -20.17 -4.70 -10.20
N ASP A 49 -20.94 -5.78 -10.25
CA ASP A 49 -21.45 -6.43 -11.47
C ASP A 49 -20.37 -6.78 -12.52
N GLY A 50 -19.09 -6.90 -12.12
CA GLY A 50 -17.95 -7.08 -13.02
C GLY A 50 -17.68 -5.89 -13.95
N LYS A 51 -18.29 -4.73 -13.71
CA LYS A 51 -18.24 -3.54 -14.56
C LYS A 51 -17.51 -2.38 -13.94
N VAL A 52 -17.63 -2.21 -12.63
CA VAL A 52 -16.94 -1.16 -11.86
C VAL A 52 -16.12 -1.82 -10.77
N GLY A 53 -14.86 -1.40 -10.64
CA GLY A 53 -13.94 -1.90 -9.61
C GLY A 53 -13.33 -0.77 -8.81
N PHE A 54 -13.10 -1.01 -7.52
CA PHE A 54 -12.41 -0.09 -6.62
C PHE A 54 -11.27 -0.82 -5.92
N THR A 55 -10.13 -0.14 -5.78
CA THR A 55 -9.02 -0.59 -4.93
C THR A 55 -8.21 0.59 -4.40
N GLY A 56 -7.46 0.36 -3.34
CA GLY A 56 -6.63 1.37 -2.68
C GLY A 56 -6.27 0.98 -1.27
N GLY A 57 -5.85 1.94 -0.45
CA GLY A 57 -5.45 1.69 0.93
C GLY A 57 -6.60 1.57 1.92
N VAL A 58 -7.82 1.97 1.55
CA VAL A 58 -8.97 2.13 2.47
C VAL A 58 -9.46 0.79 3.01
N ASN A 59 -9.49 0.63 4.33
CA ASN A 59 -10.20 -0.46 5.02
C ASN A 59 -11.59 -0.01 5.49
N LEU A 60 -12.47 -0.96 5.75
CA LEU A 60 -13.80 -0.68 6.29
C LEU A 60 -13.72 -0.48 7.82
N ALA A 61 -13.32 0.72 8.24
CA ALA A 61 -13.26 1.12 9.64
C ALA A 61 -13.43 2.64 9.78
N ASP A 62 -13.89 3.09 10.96
CA ASP A 62 -14.30 4.47 11.22
C ASP A 62 -13.16 5.49 11.11
N GLU A 63 -11.92 5.09 11.43
CA GLU A 63 -10.75 5.95 11.27
C GLU A 63 -10.45 6.29 9.81
N TYR A 64 -10.75 5.40 8.85
CA TYR A 64 -10.49 5.64 7.42
C TYR A 64 -11.40 6.70 6.80
N ILE A 65 -12.55 6.94 7.41
CA ILE A 65 -13.50 7.98 6.99
C ILE A 65 -13.46 9.23 7.91
N ASN A 66 -12.47 9.29 8.81
CA ASN A 66 -12.32 10.36 9.81
C ASN A 66 -13.55 10.52 10.74
N HIS A 67 -14.29 9.44 10.98
CA HIS A 67 -15.33 9.42 12.01
C HIS A 67 -14.72 9.32 13.42
N ILE A 68 -13.57 8.64 13.53
CA ILE A 68 -12.75 8.59 14.74
C ILE A 68 -11.32 9.04 14.40
N GLU A 69 -10.82 10.09 15.08
CA GLU A 69 -9.49 10.65 14.85
C GLU A 69 -8.43 10.13 15.85
N LYS A 70 -8.23 8.82 15.92
CA LYS A 70 -7.29 8.20 16.87
C LYS A 70 -5.83 8.61 16.65
N TYR A 71 -5.43 8.84 15.40
CA TYR A 71 -4.07 9.20 14.99
C TYR A 71 -4.03 10.56 14.28
N GLY A 72 -4.90 11.49 14.70
CA GLY A 72 -5.19 12.69 13.94
C GLY A 72 -5.95 12.39 12.67
N ARG A 73 -5.91 13.30 11.71
CA ARG A 73 -6.62 13.12 10.44
C ARG A 73 -6.04 11.93 9.66
N TRP A 74 -6.93 11.09 9.14
CA TRP A 74 -6.57 9.96 8.28
C TRP A 74 -6.62 10.38 6.82
N LYS A 75 -5.57 10.05 6.06
CA LYS A 75 -5.50 10.25 4.61
C LYS A 75 -5.22 8.94 3.91
N ASP A 76 -6.03 8.63 2.92
CA ASP A 76 -5.83 7.45 2.07
C ASP A 76 -6.02 7.81 0.60
N ALA A 77 -5.77 6.84 -0.29
CA ALA A 77 -6.01 6.94 -1.71
C ALA A 77 -6.67 5.67 -2.23
N ALA A 78 -7.57 5.82 -3.18
CA ALA A 78 -8.21 4.74 -3.91
C ALA A 78 -8.46 5.15 -5.37
N VAL A 79 -8.62 4.15 -6.24
CA VAL A 79 -9.01 4.35 -7.63
C VAL A 79 -10.28 3.60 -7.93
N MET A 80 -11.11 4.17 -8.80
CA MET A 80 -12.25 3.54 -9.43
C MET A 80 -11.88 3.23 -10.89
N LEU A 81 -12.19 2.02 -11.30
CA LEU A 81 -12.00 1.55 -12.68
C LEU A 81 -13.35 1.18 -13.29
N GLU A 82 -13.47 1.49 -14.57
CA GLU A 82 -14.54 0.99 -15.45
C GLU A 82 -13.89 0.38 -16.68
N GLY A 83 -14.51 -0.64 -17.26
CA GLY A 83 -14.01 -1.27 -18.47
C GLY A 83 -13.32 -2.62 -18.23
N GLU A 84 -12.58 -3.10 -19.24
CA GLU A 84 -11.97 -4.44 -19.29
C GLU A 84 -11.03 -4.73 -18.10
N GLY A 85 -10.35 -3.73 -17.54
CA GLY A 85 -9.46 -3.90 -16.37
C GLY A 85 -10.17 -4.45 -15.14
N VAL A 86 -11.49 -4.25 -15.00
CA VAL A 86 -12.28 -4.77 -13.87
C VAL A 86 -12.31 -6.30 -13.87
N ARG A 87 -12.18 -6.94 -15.03
CA ARG A 87 -12.08 -8.40 -15.14
C ARG A 87 -10.89 -8.96 -14.34
N SER A 88 -9.74 -8.30 -14.40
CA SER A 88 -8.56 -8.70 -13.61
C SER A 88 -8.83 -8.60 -12.10
N MET A 89 -9.49 -7.52 -11.65
CA MET A 89 -9.87 -7.37 -10.24
C MET A 89 -10.88 -8.45 -9.81
N THR A 90 -11.84 -8.77 -10.67
CA THR A 90 -12.80 -9.87 -10.45
C THR A 90 -12.07 -11.20 -10.32
N ALA A 91 -11.12 -11.48 -11.20
CA ALA A 91 -10.32 -12.71 -11.16
C ALA A 91 -9.50 -12.81 -9.87
N LEU A 92 -8.84 -11.72 -9.45
CA LEU A 92 -8.09 -11.66 -8.18
C LEU A 92 -8.98 -11.96 -6.96
N PHE A 93 -10.20 -11.44 -6.93
CA PHE A 93 -11.16 -11.76 -5.88
C PHE A 93 -11.57 -13.24 -5.93
N LEU A 94 -11.93 -13.74 -7.11
CA LEU A 94 -12.41 -15.11 -7.29
C LEU A 94 -11.34 -16.17 -6.98
N GLN A 95 -10.07 -15.90 -7.27
CA GLN A 95 -8.95 -16.78 -6.89
C GLN A 95 -8.94 -17.06 -5.38
N MET A 96 -9.12 -16.03 -4.55
CA MET A 96 -9.17 -16.23 -3.09
C MET A 96 -10.49 -16.84 -2.63
N TRP A 97 -11.58 -16.49 -3.28
CA TRP A 97 -12.89 -17.04 -2.98
C TRP A 97 -12.94 -18.55 -3.24
N SER A 98 -12.20 -19.04 -4.24
CA SER A 98 -12.18 -20.46 -4.65
C SER A 98 -11.22 -21.35 -3.86
N VAL A 99 -10.36 -20.80 -3.02
CA VAL A 99 -9.46 -21.62 -2.18
C VAL A 99 -10.24 -22.67 -1.36
N LEU A 100 -11.49 -22.39 -1.02
CA LEU A 100 -12.35 -23.28 -0.21
C LEU A 100 -13.43 -24.03 -1.03
N GLN A 101 -13.72 -23.63 -2.25
CA GLN A 101 -14.73 -24.25 -3.13
C GLN A 101 -14.46 -23.85 -4.59
N GLU A 102 -14.65 -24.76 -5.53
CA GLU A 102 -14.65 -24.46 -6.96
C GLU A 102 -15.90 -23.66 -7.34
N PRO A 103 -15.80 -22.37 -7.67
CA PRO A 103 -16.92 -21.60 -8.17
C PRO A 103 -17.04 -21.71 -9.69
N GLU A 104 -18.22 -21.50 -10.21
CA GLU A 104 -18.44 -21.25 -11.63
C GLU A 104 -17.92 -19.84 -11.99
N PHE A 105 -16.62 -19.70 -12.21
CA PHE A 105 -15.96 -18.42 -12.49
C PHE A 105 -16.47 -17.72 -13.74
N GLU A 106 -16.82 -18.48 -14.76
CA GLU A 106 -17.08 -17.94 -16.09
C GLU A 106 -18.18 -16.87 -16.11
N GLN A 107 -19.26 -17.08 -15.35
CA GLN A 107 -20.37 -16.13 -15.29
C GLN A 107 -19.96 -14.75 -14.77
N PHE A 108 -18.95 -14.69 -13.88
CA PHE A 108 -18.46 -13.43 -13.30
C PHE A 108 -17.38 -12.75 -14.14
N LEU A 109 -16.77 -13.49 -15.07
CA LEU A 109 -15.71 -12.96 -15.95
C LEU A 109 -16.22 -12.58 -17.35
N ARG A 110 -17.49 -12.79 -17.65
CA ARG A 110 -18.11 -12.54 -18.96
C ARG A 110 -18.97 -11.28 -19.07
N PRO A 111 -19.12 -10.37 -18.08
CA PRO A 111 -19.99 -9.22 -18.29
C PRO A 111 -19.49 -8.42 -19.50
N GLU A 112 -20.42 -8.09 -20.40
CA GLU A 112 -20.14 -7.14 -21.46
C GLU A 112 -19.89 -5.77 -20.84
N VAL A 113 -18.69 -5.26 -21.02
CA VAL A 113 -18.29 -3.94 -20.53
C VAL A 113 -18.22 -3.02 -21.73
N PRO A 114 -18.93 -1.88 -21.71
CA PRO A 114 -18.80 -0.90 -22.76
C PRO A 114 -17.34 -0.46 -22.90
N ALA A 115 -16.85 -0.36 -24.14
CA ALA A 115 -15.50 0.13 -24.38
C ALA A 115 -15.38 1.55 -23.78
N ALA A 116 -14.56 1.69 -22.76
CA ALA A 116 -14.26 2.99 -22.18
C ALA A 116 -13.43 3.79 -23.20
N ARG A 117 -13.82 5.04 -23.46
CA ARG A 117 -12.99 6.00 -24.21
C ARG A 117 -11.91 6.53 -23.25
N ALA A 118 -10.87 5.74 -23.05
CA ALA A 118 -9.73 6.15 -22.25
C ALA A 118 -8.48 6.22 -23.13
N GLU A 119 -7.68 7.24 -22.94
CA GLU A 119 -6.32 7.29 -23.47
C GLU A 119 -5.40 6.55 -22.48
N GLY A 120 -4.35 5.90 -23.02
CA GLY A 120 -3.34 5.24 -22.20
C GLY A 120 -3.67 3.80 -21.82
N PHE A 121 -3.05 3.34 -20.73
CA PHE A 121 -3.14 1.96 -20.26
C PHE A 121 -3.46 1.93 -18.78
N VAL A 122 -4.30 0.97 -18.38
CA VAL A 122 -4.64 0.68 -17.00
C VAL A 122 -4.55 -0.83 -16.80
N VAL A 123 -3.66 -1.26 -15.91
CA VAL A 123 -3.36 -2.69 -15.66
C VAL A 123 -3.49 -2.98 -14.18
N PRO A 124 -4.63 -3.51 -13.72
CA PRO A 124 -4.73 -4.09 -12.39
C PRO A 124 -3.88 -5.36 -12.31
N TYR A 125 -3.12 -5.51 -11.24
CA TYR A 125 -2.30 -6.68 -10.99
C TYR A 125 -2.38 -7.12 -9.52
N GLY A 126 -2.07 -8.38 -9.28
CA GLY A 126 -1.93 -8.95 -7.94
C GLY A 126 -0.49 -9.33 -7.66
N ASP A 127 -0.18 -9.47 -6.38
CA ASP A 127 1.07 -10.04 -5.88
C ASP A 127 0.74 -11.20 -4.94
N CYS A 128 1.51 -12.28 -5.04
CA CYS A 128 1.25 -13.53 -4.34
C CYS A 128 2.55 -14.02 -3.66
N PRO A 129 2.57 -14.22 -2.35
CA PRO A 129 3.78 -14.64 -1.65
C PRO A 129 4.14 -16.11 -1.88
N LEU A 130 3.36 -16.87 -2.65
CA LEU A 130 3.50 -18.32 -2.82
C LEU A 130 4.08 -18.74 -4.17
N ASP A 131 4.19 -17.83 -5.14
CA ASP A 131 4.64 -18.14 -6.50
C ASP A 131 6.14 -17.85 -6.74
N GLY A 132 6.82 -17.26 -5.76
CA GLY A 132 8.23 -16.89 -5.86
C GLY A 132 8.51 -15.62 -6.63
N GLU A 133 7.47 -14.95 -7.16
CA GLU A 133 7.56 -13.65 -7.81
C GLU A 133 7.32 -12.53 -6.79
N ARG A 134 7.88 -11.36 -7.04
CA ARG A 134 7.69 -10.15 -6.22
C ARG A 134 7.23 -9.01 -7.12
N VAL A 135 6.03 -9.19 -7.67
CA VAL A 135 5.50 -8.30 -8.72
C VAL A 135 5.41 -6.85 -8.22
N GLY A 136 4.93 -6.65 -6.98
CA GLY A 136 4.80 -5.32 -6.40
C GLY A 136 6.13 -4.60 -6.26
N GLU A 137 7.16 -5.28 -5.74
CA GLU A 137 8.51 -4.74 -5.61
C GLU A 137 9.13 -4.43 -6.97
N MET A 138 9.02 -5.38 -7.90
CA MET A 138 9.59 -5.24 -9.25
C MET A 138 8.97 -4.06 -10.01
N VAL A 139 7.67 -3.82 -9.87
CA VAL A 139 7.00 -2.65 -10.44
C VAL A 139 7.56 -1.35 -9.86
N TYR A 140 7.78 -1.27 -8.55
CA TYR A 140 8.35 -0.08 -7.92
C TYR A 140 9.80 0.16 -8.35
N ILE A 141 10.63 -0.89 -8.39
CA ILE A 141 12.01 -0.82 -8.87
C ILE A 141 12.06 -0.39 -10.34
N ASP A 142 11.19 -0.92 -11.18
CA ASP A 142 11.12 -0.56 -12.60
C ASP A 142 10.76 0.93 -12.80
N LEU A 143 9.77 1.44 -12.07
CA LEU A 143 9.42 2.86 -12.08
C LEU A 143 10.62 3.74 -11.67
N LEU A 144 11.29 3.40 -10.57
CA LEU A 144 12.46 4.13 -10.10
C LEU A 144 13.61 4.11 -11.12
N ASN A 145 13.84 2.98 -11.81
CA ASN A 145 14.90 2.83 -12.80
C ASN A 145 14.62 3.61 -14.09
N ARG A 146 13.35 3.72 -14.50
CA ARG A 146 12.92 4.41 -15.73
C ARG A 146 12.66 5.90 -15.54
N ALA A 147 12.49 6.36 -14.33
CA ALA A 147 12.23 7.75 -14.01
C ALA A 147 13.35 8.69 -14.52
N ARG A 148 12.93 9.84 -15.04
CA ARG A 148 13.84 10.86 -15.60
C ARG A 148 13.75 12.21 -14.91
N LYS A 149 12.59 12.54 -14.32
CA LYS A 149 12.35 13.83 -13.68
C LYS A 149 12.07 13.65 -12.19
N TYR A 150 11.05 12.88 -11.85
CA TYR A 150 10.65 12.67 -10.47
C TYR A 150 9.93 11.35 -10.23
N VAL A 151 10.01 10.87 -8.99
CA VAL A 151 9.14 9.82 -8.42
C VAL A 151 8.63 10.30 -7.08
N HIS A 152 7.32 10.52 -7.00
CA HIS A 152 6.63 10.96 -5.81
C HIS A 152 5.88 9.78 -5.19
N ILE A 153 6.13 9.51 -3.92
CA ILE A 153 5.62 8.32 -3.22
C ILE A 153 4.94 8.72 -1.93
N ILE A 154 3.72 8.22 -1.70
CA ILE A 154 3.08 8.24 -0.37
C ILE A 154 2.98 6.80 0.11
N THR A 155 3.48 6.53 1.32
CA THR A 155 3.39 5.20 1.94
C THR A 155 3.28 5.31 3.46
N PRO A 156 2.49 4.45 4.14
CA PRO A 156 2.39 4.47 5.59
C PRO A 156 3.62 3.92 6.30
N TYR A 157 4.32 2.98 5.66
CA TYR A 157 5.45 2.27 6.23
C TYR A 157 6.65 2.30 5.30
N LEU A 158 7.84 2.37 5.87
CA LEU A 158 9.12 2.39 5.16
C LEU A 158 10.07 1.41 5.85
N ILE A 159 9.95 0.14 5.53
CA ILE A 159 10.76 -0.95 6.07
C ILE A 159 11.37 -1.69 4.89
N LEU A 160 12.39 -1.06 4.31
CA LEU A 160 12.97 -1.44 3.03
C LEU A 160 13.90 -2.64 3.16
N ASP A 161 13.91 -3.46 2.13
CA ASP A 161 15.00 -4.38 1.85
C ASP A 161 16.17 -3.68 1.14
N GLY A 162 17.18 -4.44 0.77
CA GLY A 162 18.38 -3.89 0.14
C GLY A 162 18.16 -3.43 -1.30
N GLU A 163 17.33 -4.15 -2.05
CA GLU A 163 17.03 -3.91 -3.46
C GLU A 163 16.26 -2.59 -3.64
N LEU A 164 15.19 -2.42 -2.90
CA LEU A 164 14.35 -1.23 -3.00
C LEU A 164 15.04 0.00 -2.39
N GLU A 165 15.78 -0.15 -1.27
CA GLU A 165 16.61 0.95 -0.73
C GLU A 165 17.66 1.41 -1.76
N THR A 166 18.30 0.46 -2.44
CA THR A 166 19.28 0.75 -3.50
C THR A 166 18.63 1.46 -4.69
N ALA A 167 17.46 1.00 -5.14
CA ALA A 167 16.74 1.61 -6.26
C ALA A 167 16.34 3.07 -5.97
N LEU A 168 15.81 3.35 -4.77
CA LEU A 168 15.46 4.71 -4.33
C LEU A 168 16.68 5.64 -4.32
N ARG A 169 17.77 5.18 -3.72
CA ARG A 169 19.01 5.94 -3.64
C ARG A 169 19.62 6.19 -5.03
N PHE A 170 19.71 5.14 -5.84
CA PHE A 170 20.27 5.24 -7.19
C PHE A 170 19.47 6.17 -8.09
N ALA A 171 18.14 6.17 -8.00
CA ALA A 171 17.31 7.11 -8.74
C ALA A 171 17.62 8.56 -8.34
N ALA A 172 17.74 8.86 -7.04
CA ALA A 172 18.09 10.19 -6.55
C ALA A 172 19.53 10.60 -6.95
N GLU A 173 20.50 9.70 -6.84
CA GLU A 173 21.91 9.93 -7.25
C GLU A 173 22.04 10.18 -8.77
N ARG A 174 21.12 9.68 -9.60
CA ARG A 174 21.01 10.01 -11.03
C ARG A 174 20.43 11.39 -11.31
N GLY A 175 19.96 12.10 -10.27
CA GLY A 175 19.34 13.43 -10.41
C GLY A 175 17.81 13.40 -10.54
N VAL A 176 17.16 12.25 -10.32
CA VAL A 176 15.70 12.15 -10.24
C VAL A 176 15.23 12.74 -8.92
N ASP A 177 14.18 13.56 -8.92
CA ASP A 177 13.54 14.06 -7.70
C ASP A 177 12.71 12.95 -7.04
N VAL A 178 13.34 12.18 -6.15
CA VAL A 178 12.66 11.13 -5.38
C VAL A 178 12.16 11.73 -4.08
N HIS A 179 10.83 11.79 -3.89
CA HIS A 179 10.23 12.39 -2.71
C HIS A 179 9.21 11.44 -2.05
N LEU A 180 9.48 11.10 -0.78
CA LEU A 180 8.64 10.24 0.05
C LEU A 180 7.80 11.07 1.02
N ILE A 181 6.51 10.82 1.09
CA ILE A 181 5.63 11.31 2.16
C ILE A 181 5.26 10.14 3.07
N LEU A 182 5.52 10.31 4.36
CA LEU A 182 5.29 9.35 5.43
C LEU A 182 4.37 9.94 6.51
N PRO A 183 3.77 9.13 7.39
CA PRO A 183 2.95 9.64 8.48
C PRO A 183 3.76 10.49 9.46
N GLY A 184 3.22 11.63 9.86
CA GLY A 184 3.77 12.45 10.95
C GLY A 184 3.34 11.95 12.33
N VAL A 185 2.15 11.36 12.43
CA VAL A 185 1.62 10.71 13.63
C VAL A 185 1.54 9.20 13.38
N PRO A 186 2.38 8.37 14.01
CA PRO A 186 2.41 6.94 13.75
C PRO A 186 1.26 6.19 14.43
N ASP A 187 0.72 5.17 13.77
CA ASP A 187 -0.19 4.18 14.35
C ASP A 187 0.57 3.13 15.19
N LYS A 188 1.80 2.77 14.75
CA LYS A 188 2.68 1.78 15.38
C LYS A 188 4.07 2.36 15.62
N GLN A 189 4.43 2.54 16.90
CA GLN A 189 5.71 3.15 17.28
C GLN A 189 6.92 2.35 16.80
N PHE A 190 6.84 1.01 16.76
CA PHE A 190 7.93 0.16 16.31
C PHE A 190 8.17 0.31 14.79
N ALA A 191 7.12 0.33 13.96
CA ALA A 191 7.23 0.54 12.52
C ALA A 191 7.80 1.94 12.20
N TYR A 192 7.36 2.95 12.95
CA TYR A 192 7.89 4.31 12.84
C TYR A 192 9.37 4.40 13.22
N ALA A 193 9.78 3.72 14.33
CA ALA A 193 11.18 3.67 14.73
C ALA A 193 12.04 2.99 13.66
N LEU A 194 11.54 1.91 13.09
CA LEU A 194 12.25 1.15 12.05
C LEU A 194 12.37 1.97 10.76
N ALA A 195 11.29 2.63 10.31
CA ALA A 195 11.32 3.53 9.17
C ALA A 195 12.42 4.60 9.28
N LYS A 196 12.56 5.21 10.46
CA LYS A 196 13.58 6.23 10.71
C LYS A 196 15.02 5.73 10.62
N THR A 197 15.27 4.43 10.69
CA THR A 197 16.62 3.87 10.49
C THR A 197 17.10 3.99 9.05
N HIS A 198 16.17 4.05 8.08
CA HIS A 198 16.45 4.21 6.64
C HIS A 198 16.65 5.68 6.25
N TYR A 199 16.09 6.64 7.01
CA TYR A 199 16.07 8.05 6.65
C TYR A 199 17.46 8.62 6.35
N LYS A 200 18.44 8.33 7.21
CA LYS A 200 19.80 8.88 7.02
C LYS A 200 20.42 8.46 5.70
N ALA A 201 20.33 7.19 5.34
CA ALA A 201 20.89 6.67 4.09
C ALA A 201 20.19 7.28 2.87
N LEU A 202 18.86 7.31 2.87
CA LEU A 202 18.05 7.89 1.79
C LEU A 202 18.33 9.40 1.62
N LEU A 203 18.25 10.17 2.70
CA LEU A 203 18.50 11.62 2.66
C LEU A 203 19.92 11.95 2.21
N SER A 204 20.92 11.15 2.60
CA SER A 204 22.33 11.35 2.18
C SER A 204 22.56 11.07 0.68
N SER A 205 21.69 10.30 0.04
CA SER A 205 21.70 10.04 -1.41
C SER A 205 20.85 11.03 -2.20
N GLY A 206 20.23 12.01 -1.54
CA GLY A 206 19.40 13.02 -2.20
C GLY A 206 17.90 12.72 -2.25
N VAL A 207 17.44 11.58 -1.70
CA VAL A 207 16.02 11.31 -1.53
C VAL A 207 15.44 12.31 -0.55
N LYS A 208 14.32 12.94 -0.89
CA LYS A 208 13.58 13.84 -0.02
C LYS A 208 12.57 13.06 0.82
N ILE A 209 12.46 13.40 2.10
CA ILE A 209 11.49 12.79 3.02
C ILE A 209 10.69 13.90 3.70
N SER A 210 9.39 13.76 3.69
CA SER A 210 8.46 14.65 4.37
C SER A 210 7.47 13.86 5.22
N GLU A 211 7.16 14.37 6.41
CA GLU A 211 6.21 13.74 7.33
C GLU A 211 4.91 14.56 7.35
N TRP A 212 3.80 13.93 7.02
CA TRP A 212 2.49 14.57 7.00
C TRP A 212 2.00 14.85 8.41
N THR A 213 1.95 16.12 8.77
CA THR A 213 1.73 16.57 10.16
C THR A 213 0.28 16.50 10.66
N PRO A 214 -0.78 16.59 9.82
CA PRO A 214 -2.16 16.54 10.31
C PRO A 214 -2.55 15.19 10.93
N GLY A 215 -1.80 14.11 10.65
CA GLY A 215 -2.14 12.81 11.21
C GLY A 215 -1.42 11.63 10.53
N PHE A 216 -2.19 10.58 10.24
CA PHE A 216 -1.68 9.35 9.63
C PHE A 216 -2.05 9.29 8.15
N THR A 217 -1.03 9.23 7.26
CA THR A 217 -1.27 8.92 5.85
C THR A 217 -1.13 7.42 5.63
N HIS A 218 -2.15 6.81 5.03
CA HIS A 218 -2.20 5.38 4.74
C HIS A 218 -2.28 5.09 3.23
N ALA A 219 -2.19 6.10 2.38
CA ALA A 219 -2.15 5.94 0.94
C ALA A 219 -0.91 5.15 0.49
N LYS A 220 -1.07 4.34 -0.55
CA LYS A 220 0.00 3.70 -1.30
C LYS A 220 -0.13 4.21 -2.72
N LEU A 221 0.58 5.29 -2.97
CA LEU A 221 0.56 6.03 -4.22
C LEU A 221 1.98 6.25 -4.71
N VAL A 222 2.23 5.95 -5.97
CA VAL A 222 3.47 6.32 -6.67
C VAL A 222 3.10 7.05 -7.95
N VAL A 223 3.71 8.21 -8.19
CA VAL A 223 3.59 8.96 -9.45
C VAL A 223 4.98 9.17 -10.03
N MET A 224 5.19 8.80 -11.29
CA MET A 224 6.44 8.93 -12.00
C MET A 224 6.29 9.86 -13.21
N ASP A 225 7.06 10.94 -13.23
CA ASP A 225 7.21 11.89 -14.36
C ASP A 225 5.88 12.48 -14.90
N GLY A 226 4.76 12.35 -14.16
CA GLY A 226 3.40 12.69 -14.63
C GLY A 226 2.89 11.77 -15.76
N VAL A 227 3.55 10.65 -16.00
CA VAL A 227 3.26 9.74 -17.11
C VAL A 227 2.75 8.38 -16.61
N GLU A 228 3.28 7.90 -15.49
CA GLU A 228 2.88 6.63 -14.89
C GLU A 228 2.53 6.81 -13.42
N ALA A 229 1.61 5.97 -12.94
CA ALA A 229 1.26 5.93 -11.53
C ALA A 229 0.89 4.51 -11.09
N VAL A 230 1.03 4.26 -9.79
CA VAL A 230 0.54 3.04 -9.13
C VAL A 230 -0.26 3.44 -7.91
N VAL A 231 -1.46 2.87 -7.77
CA VAL A 231 -2.30 2.98 -6.56
C VAL A 231 -2.78 1.59 -6.19
N GLY A 232 -2.71 1.25 -4.91
CA GLY A 232 -3.16 -0.06 -4.45
C GLY A 232 -2.98 -0.28 -2.96
N THR A 233 -2.64 -1.51 -2.62
CA THR A 233 -2.53 -1.96 -1.23
C THR A 233 -1.08 -2.13 -0.76
N ILE A 234 -0.10 -2.11 -1.68
CA ILE A 234 1.30 -2.49 -1.48
C ILE A 234 2.06 -1.38 -0.74
N ASN A 235 2.46 -1.63 0.49
CA ASN A 235 3.34 -0.74 1.26
C ASN A 235 4.81 -0.94 0.87
N LEU A 236 5.67 0.01 1.24
CA LEU A 236 7.12 -0.16 1.18
C LEU A 236 7.62 -0.85 2.48
N ASP A 237 7.13 -2.06 2.74
CA ASP A 237 7.55 -2.87 3.88
C ASP A 237 7.64 -4.36 3.55
N TYR A 238 8.41 -5.12 4.34
CA TYR A 238 8.62 -6.56 4.13
C TYR A 238 7.32 -7.37 4.07
N ARG A 239 6.30 -6.99 4.86
CA ARG A 239 5.03 -7.73 4.84
C ARG A 239 4.34 -7.63 3.50
N SER A 240 4.23 -6.42 2.97
CA SER A 240 3.60 -6.21 1.66
C SER A 240 4.41 -6.83 0.53
N LEU A 241 5.76 -6.73 0.59
CA LEU A 241 6.62 -7.15 -0.50
C LEU A 241 6.90 -8.67 -0.52
N TYR A 242 6.73 -9.39 0.62
CA TYR A 242 7.15 -10.78 0.74
C TYR A 242 6.11 -11.73 1.33
N HIS A 243 5.10 -11.23 2.06
CA HIS A 243 4.23 -12.10 2.88
C HIS A 243 2.74 -11.93 2.61
N HIS A 244 2.31 -10.83 2.05
CA HIS A 244 0.89 -10.57 1.83
C HIS A 244 0.47 -10.88 0.39
N PHE A 245 -0.78 -11.30 0.24
CA PHE A 245 -1.48 -11.14 -1.03
C PHE A 245 -1.85 -9.68 -1.16
N GLU A 246 -1.36 -9.03 -2.19
CA GLU A 246 -1.54 -7.62 -2.46
C GLU A 246 -2.16 -7.39 -3.83
N ASN A 247 -2.66 -6.19 -4.09
CA ASN A 247 -3.03 -5.78 -5.43
C ASN A 247 -2.76 -4.28 -5.63
N ALA A 248 -2.53 -3.92 -6.87
CA ALA A 248 -2.46 -2.53 -7.27
C ALA A 248 -2.92 -2.33 -8.71
N VAL A 249 -3.05 -1.08 -9.11
CA VAL A 249 -3.34 -0.67 -10.48
C VAL A 249 -2.18 0.17 -10.97
N TRP A 250 -1.47 -0.33 -11.97
CA TRP A 250 -0.52 0.45 -12.73
C TRP A 250 -1.23 1.17 -13.86
N MET A 251 -0.89 2.44 -14.05
CA MET A 251 -1.49 3.32 -15.03
C MET A 251 -0.43 4.06 -15.82
N ARG A 252 -0.68 4.27 -17.11
CA ARG A 252 0.21 5.04 -17.99
C ARG A 252 -0.58 5.92 -18.94
N ARG A 253 -0.25 7.22 -18.97
CA ARG A 253 -0.84 8.24 -19.87
C ARG A 253 -2.36 8.35 -19.74
N VAL A 254 -2.89 8.20 -18.55
CA VAL A 254 -4.31 8.44 -18.23
C VAL A 254 -4.47 9.76 -17.50
N GLY A 255 -5.60 10.43 -17.69
CA GLY A 255 -5.86 11.77 -17.16
C GLY A 255 -5.77 11.86 -15.63
N SER A 256 -6.21 10.81 -14.91
CA SER A 256 -6.19 10.74 -13.45
C SER A 256 -4.80 10.83 -12.82
N ILE A 257 -3.72 10.59 -13.58
CA ILE A 257 -2.34 10.75 -13.07
C ILE A 257 -2.08 12.21 -12.67
N ARG A 258 -2.67 13.18 -13.38
CA ARG A 258 -2.58 14.59 -12.99
C ARG A 258 -3.24 14.86 -11.64
N ASP A 259 -4.39 14.26 -11.40
CA ASP A 259 -5.12 14.42 -10.14
C ASP A 259 -4.35 13.79 -8.97
N MET A 260 -3.71 12.65 -9.22
CA MET A 260 -2.82 11.99 -8.26
C MET A 260 -1.60 12.84 -7.90
N GLU A 261 -0.98 13.46 -8.91
CA GLU A 261 0.13 14.39 -8.69
C GLU A 261 -0.33 15.63 -7.91
N THR A 262 -1.50 16.18 -8.23
CA THR A 262 -2.09 17.29 -7.50
C THR A 262 -2.34 16.91 -6.04
N ASP A 263 -2.90 15.73 -5.78
CA ASP A 263 -3.11 15.22 -4.41
C ASP A 263 -1.80 15.04 -3.65
N PHE A 264 -0.73 14.59 -4.34
CA PHE A 264 0.60 14.51 -3.73
C PHE A 264 1.09 15.90 -3.31
N GLN A 265 1.02 16.91 -4.18
CA GLN A 265 1.46 18.28 -3.89
C GLN A 265 0.64 18.95 -2.77
N ASP A 266 -0.67 18.77 -2.77
CA ASP A 266 -1.56 19.27 -1.70
C ASP A 266 -1.25 18.59 -0.35
N THR A 267 -0.87 17.32 -0.38
CA THR A 267 -0.42 16.59 0.80
C THR A 267 0.93 17.12 1.28
N LEU A 268 1.87 17.30 0.37
CA LEU A 268 3.22 17.80 0.64
C LEU A 268 3.18 19.21 1.29
N ALA A 269 2.29 20.08 0.85
CA ALA A 269 2.12 21.41 1.41
C ALA A 269 1.79 21.42 2.92
N ARG A 270 1.35 20.28 3.46
CA ARG A 270 1.00 20.10 4.89
C ARG A 270 2.01 19.20 5.62
N CYS A 271 3.16 18.94 5.02
CA CYS A 271 4.18 18.09 5.59
C CYS A 271 5.28 18.91 6.26
N ARG A 272 5.94 18.27 7.21
CA ARG A 272 7.23 18.71 7.75
C ARG A 272 8.34 18.04 6.96
N THR A 273 9.24 18.81 6.37
CA THR A 273 10.45 18.28 5.72
C THR A 273 11.42 17.72 6.76
N VAL A 274 12.04 16.59 6.46
CA VAL A 274 13.06 15.95 7.30
C VAL A 274 14.44 16.22 6.71
N GLU A 275 15.35 16.72 7.55
CA GLU A 275 16.75 16.92 7.19
C GLU A 275 17.62 15.73 7.63
N ALA A 276 18.78 15.54 7.01
CA ALA A 276 19.73 14.45 7.29
C ALA A 276 20.46 14.59 8.64
N THR A 277 19.88 15.29 9.60
CA THR A 277 20.45 15.46 10.94
C THR A 277 19.81 14.52 11.95
N LEU A 278 20.57 14.09 12.98
CA LEU A 278 20.00 13.26 14.04
C LEU A 278 18.85 13.95 14.78
N GLN A 279 18.91 15.28 14.91
CA GLN A 279 17.84 16.06 15.54
C GLN A 279 16.57 16.05 14.68
N SER A 280 16.67 16.26 13.39
CA SER A 280 15.53 16.27 12.47
C SER A 280 14.89 14.88 12.35
N VAL A 281 15.71 13.83 12.18
CA VAL A 281 15.24 12.45 12.04
C VAL A 281 14.58 11.95 13.31
N TRP A 282 15.24 12.07 14.46
CA TRP A 282 14.81 11.44 15.70
C TRP A 282 14.08 12.37 16.67
N GLN A 283 14.08 13.69 16.41
CA GLN A 283 13.43 14.72 17.24
C GLN A 283 13.81 14.59 18.74
N GLY A 284 15.06 14.26 19.03
CA GLY A 284 15.54 14.05 20.40
C GLY A 284 15.11 12.75 21.09
N LYS A 285 14.35 11.88 20.43
CA LYS A 285 13.79 10.61 20.99
C LYS A 285 14.85 9.51 21.00
N LYS A 286 15.79 9.54 21.95
CA LYS A 286 16.91 8.58 22.06
C LYS A 286 16.44 7.11 22.21
N LEU A 287 15.40 6.87 23.00
CA LEU A 287 14.84 5.53 23.21
C LEU A 287 14.23 4.97 21.91
N LEU A 288 13.51 5.79 21.15
CA LEU A 288 12.95 5.42 19.86
C LEU A 288 14.05 5.03 18.86
N ARG A 289 15.19 5.75 18.89
CA ARG A 289 16.35 5.43 18.08
C ARG A 289 16.95 4.07 18.43
N LEU A 290 17.15 3.81 19.75
CA LEU A 290 17.66 2.51 20.21
C LEU A 290 16.73 1.36 19.79
N MET A 291 15.43 1.54 20.01
CA MET A 291 14.40 0.58 19.58
C MET A 291 14.48 0.31 18.08
N GLY A 292 14.56 1.33 17.22
CA GLY A 292 14.66 1.17 15.78
C GLY A 292 15.89 0.37 15.34
N LEU A 293 17.05 0.64 15.97
CA LEU A 293 18.30 -0.08 15.67
C LEU A 293 18.22 -1.56 16.06
N LEU A 294 17.58 -1.89 17.19
CA LEU A 294 17.37 -3.28 17.61
C LEU A 294 16.39 -3.99 16.69
N LEU A 295 15.28 -3.34 16.32
CA LEU A 295 14.27 -3.90 15.43
C LEU A 295 14.79 -4.15 14.00
N LYS A 296 15.81 -3.40 13.55
CA LYS A 296 16.39 -3.59 12.22
C LYS A 296 16.93 -5.00 11.98
N VAL A 297 17.37 -5.68 13.05
CA VAL A 297 17.88 -7.07 12.98
C VAL A 297 16.76 -8.06 12.65
N ILE A 298 15.54 -7.79 13.10
CA ILE A 298 14.37 -8.68 12.93
C ILE A 298 13.37 -8.14 11.88
N ALA A 299 13.72 -7.06 11.19
CA ALA A 299 12.86 -6.43 10.19
C ALA A 299 12.28 -7.40 9.14
N PRO A 300 13.04 -8.39 8.60
CA PRO A 300 12.50 -9.34 7.65
C PRO A 300 11.41 -10.27 8.22
N LEU A 301 11.26 -10.32 9.53
CA LEU A 301 10.25 -11.15 10.22
C LEU A 301 9.00 -10.35 10.64
N MET A 302 8.97 -9.04 10.34
CA MET A 302 7.96 -8.11 10.84
C MET A 302 6.88 -7.79 9.80
#